data_93c48fc95c7b9887c022766e37121653
#
_entry.id   93c48fc95c7b9887c022766e37121653
#
_cell.length_a   1.000
_cell.length_b   1.000
_cell.length_c   1.000
_cell.angle_alpha   90.00
_cell.angle_beta   90.00
_cell.angle_gamma   90.00
#
_symmetry.space_group_name_H-M   'P 1'
#
loop_
_entity.id
_entity.type
_entity.pdbx_description
1 polymer ?
#
loop_
_entity_poly.entity_id
_entity_poly.type
_entity_poly.pdbx_seq_one_letter_code
_entity_poly.pdbx_strand_id
1 'polypeptide(L)'
;MLISAFLNGYNIWQDKYVNTYYTTAVASMLQSFHNFFFASLDSAGSVTVDKPPVVFWIQTLSAYIFGLHGWSVILPQALAQVGSVLLVYLLVKPSFGTMAARLAAFAMATTPIAVAVSRTNNIDAMLVFTLLLATWLLFRGIRNSKTGLILAAFAVVGIAFNEKMLQAYM
;
A
#
# COMPACT_ATOMS: atom_id res chain seq x y z
N MET A 1 -15.64 -6.26 0.33
CA MET A 1 -14.95 -5.76 1.55
C MET A 1 -14.73 -6.88 2.59
N LEU A 2 -15.77 -7.50 3.14
CA LEU A 2 -15.63 -8.53 4.20
C LEU A 2 -14.73 -9.71 3.77
N ILE A 3 -14.91 -10.23 2.56
CA ILE A 3 -14.07 -11.32 2.02
C ILE A 3 -12.60 -10.89 1.95
N SER A 4 -12.32 -9.69 1.42
CA SER A 4 -10.94 -9.18 1.36
C SER A 4 -10.35 -8.96 2.76
N ALA A 5 -11.11 -8.38 3.68
CA ALA A 5 -10.68 -8.21 5.06
C ALA A 5 -10.40 -9.56 5.74
N PHE A 6 -11.23 -10.57 5.49
CA PHE A 6 -11.01 -11.92 6.00
C PHE A 6 -9.75 -12.55 5.41
N LEU A 7 -9.60 -12.56 4.08
CA LEU A 7 -8.45 -13.21 3.42
C LEU A 7 -7.11 -12.55 3.78
N ASN A 8 -7.09 -11.23 3.97
CA ASN A 8 -5.87 -10.49 4.31
C ASN A 8 -5.62 -10.37 5.82
N GLY A 9 -6.67 -10.45 6.66
CA GLY A 9 -6.56 -10.29 8.11
C GLY A 9 -6.57 -11.61 8.89
N TYR A 10 -7.17 -12.68 8.32
CA TYR A 10 -7.27 -13.95 9.04
C TYR A 10 -5.89 -14.51 9.37
N ASN A 11 -5.65 -14.71 10.66
CA ASN A 11 -4.42 -15.29 11.20
C ASN A 11 -3.12 -14.53 10.86
N ILE A 12 -3.21 -13.23 10.58
CA ILE A 12 -2.06 -12.39 10.17
C ILE A 12 -0.95 -12.36 11.24
N TRP A 13 -1.31 -12.54 12.51
CA TRP A 13 -0.36 -12.57 13.64
C TRP A 13 0.58 -13.78 13.65
N GLN A 14 0.30 -14.82 12.87
CA GLN A 14 1.20 -15.95 12.67
C GLN A 14 2.19 -15.74 11.52
N ASP A 15 1.97 -14.71 10.68
CA ASP A 15 2.86 -14.38 9.59
C ASP A 15 4.20 -13.90 10.16
N LYS A 16 5.27 -14.58 9.76
CA LYS A 16 6.64 -14.25 10.15
C LYS A 16 7.18 -13.12 9.26
N TYR A 17 8.44 -12.75 9.46
CA TYR A 17 9.15 -11.82 8.58
C TYR A 17 9.35 -12.44 7.20
N VAL A 18 8.48 -12.10 6.25
CA VAL A 18 8.46 -12.74 4.92
C VAL A 18 9.61 -12.23 4.05
N ASN A 19 9.78 -10.91 3.95
CA ASN A 19 10.93 -10.30 3.30
C ASN A 19 11.88 -9.76 4.38
N THR A 20 12.90 -10.54 4.72
CA THR A 20 13.85 -10.20 5.79
C THR A 20 14.66 -8.96 5.46
N TYR A 21 14.99 -8.71 4.19
CA TYR A 21 15.71 -7.52 3.73
C TYR A 21 14.95 -6.24 4.11
N TYR A 22 13.65 -6.16 3.80
CA TYR A 22 12.84 -5.00 4.15
C TYR A 22 12.55 -4.92 5.65
N THR A 23 12.43 -6.06 6.33
CA THR A 23 12.27 -6.07 7.79
C THR A 23 13.50 -5.55 8.51
N THR A 24 14.70 -5.87 8.01
CA THR A 24 15.96 -5.32 8.55
C THR A 24 16.00 -3.80 8.41
N ALA A 25 15.55 -3.28 7.26
CA ALA A 25 15.42 -1.83 7.07
C ALA A 25 14.47 -1.20 8.10
N VAL A 26 13.28 -1.77 8.29
CA VAL A 26 12.32 -1.28 9.30
C VAL A 26 12.93 -1.32 10.70
N ALA A 27 13.65 -2.38 11.05
CA ALA A 27 14.36 -2.49 12.34
C ALA A 27 15.43 -1.42 12.51
N SER A 28 16.20 -1.09 11.48
CA SER A 28 17.15 0.01 11.47
C SER A 28 16.47 1.37 11.62
N MET A 29 15.38 1.59 10.87
CA MET A 29 14.60 2.83 10.88
C MET A 29 13.97 3.14 12.24
N LEU A 30 13.69 2.13 13.07
CA LEU A 30 13.19 2.31 14.44
C LEU A 30 14.25 2.85 15.41
N GLN A 31 15.53 2.83 15.05
CA GLN A 31 16.62 3.18 15.98
C GLN A 31 16.90 4.68 16.03
N SER A 32 16.72 5.41 14.92
CA SER A 32 16.98 6.86 14.87
C SER A 32 16.13 7.56 13.82
N PHE A 33 15.89 8.87 14.01
CA PHE A 33 15.20 9.70 13.03
C PHE A 33 15.96 9.78 11.70
N HIS A 34 17.29 9.80 11.72
CA HIS A 34 18.13 9.76 10.53
C HIS A 34 17.85 8.50 9.71
N ASN A 35 17.90 7.33 10.35
CA ASN A 35 17.62 6.05 9.69
C ASN A 35 16.20 5.97 9.15
N PHE A 36 15.22 6.50 9.91
CA PHE A 36 13.84 6.60 9.47
C PHE A 36 13.70 7.45 8.20
N PHE A 37 14.25 8.67 8.20
CA PHE A 37 14.08 9.60 7.08
C PHE A 37 14.73 9.10 5.80
N PHE A 38 15.94 8.55 5.88
CA PHE A 38 16.70 8.04 4.73
C PHE A 38 16.43 6.57 4.40
N ALA A 39 15.50 5.91 5.08
CA ALA A 39 15.20 4.47 4.92
C ALA A 39 16.49 3.63 4.97
N SER A 40 17.29 3.81 6.01
CA SER A 40 18.58 3.15 6.16
C SER A 40 18.42 1.66 6.42
N LEU A 41 19.17 0.85 5.69
CA LEU A 41 19.18 -0.61 5.83
C LEU A 41 19.94 -1.05 7.06
N ASP A 42 21.02 -0.35 7.40
CA ASP A 42 21.91 -0.66 8.52
C ASP A 42 21.74 0.33 9.69
N SER A 43 22.07 -0.11 10.89
CA SER A 43 21.97 0.70 12.11
C SER A 43 22.89 1.93 12.13
N ALA A 44 24.00 1.87 11.38
CA ALA A 44 24.94 2.98 11.26
C ALA A 44 24.45 4.06 10.28
N GLY A 45 23.40 3.78 9.49
CA GLY A 45 22.86 4.73 8.52
C GLY A 45 23.72 4.93 7.28
N SER A 46 24.60 4.00 6.97
CA SER A 46 25.58 4.12 5.88
C SER A 46 25.05 3.67 4.53
N VAL A 47 24.00 2.81 4.51
CA VAL A 47 23.38 2.28 3.28
C VAL A 47 21.88 2.44 3.35
N THR A 48 21.26 2.93 2.28
CA THR A 48 19.80 3.01 2.13
C THR A 48 19.23 1.78 1.46
N VAL A 49 17.94 1.52 1.66
CA VAL A 49 17.20 0.48 0.93
C VAL A 49 17.19 0.79 -0.57
N ASP A 50 17.10 -0.24 -1.40
CA ASP A 50 17.06 -0.17 -2.88
C ASP A 50 15.76 0.43 -3.46
N LYS A 51 14.84 0.86 -2.60
CA LYS A 51 13.52 1.41 -2.96
C LYS A 51 13.28 2.75 -2.27
N PRO A 52 12.40 3.60 -2.83
CA PRO A 52 12.01 4.86 -2.20
C PRO A 52 11.34 4.67 -0.83
N PRO A 53 11.38 5.69 0.06
CA PRO A 53 11.16 5.51 1.48
C PRO A 53 9.69 5.43 1.94
N VAL A 54 8.72 5.89 1.14
CA VAL A 54 7.34 6.14 1.61
C VAL A 54 6.68 4.89 2.21
N VAL A 55 6.79 3.73 1.56
CA VAL A 55 6.20 2.50 2.09
C VAL A 55 6.89 2.07 3.39
N PHE A 56 8.21 2.23 3.47
CA PHE A 56 8.96 1.90 4.67
C PHE A 56 8.64 2.83 5.83
N TRP A 57 8.37 4.12 5.60
CA TRP A 57 7.88 5.02 6.64
C TRP A 57 6.56 4.52 7.24
N ILE A 58 5.63 4.06 6.39
CA ILE A 58 4.34 3.54 6.85
C ILE A 58 4.51 2.22 7.61
N GLN A 59 5.37 1.31 7.12
CA GLN A 59 5.69 0.05 7.81
C GLN A 59 6.40 0.31 9.15
N THR A 60 7.35 1.24 9.19
CA THR A 60 8.06 1.61 10.41
C THR A 60 7.13 2.27 11.43
N LEU A 61 6.20 3.12 11.00
CA LEU A 61 5.19 3.71 11.88
C LEU A 61 4.28 2.63 12.49
N SER A 62 3.86 1.65 11.68
CA SER A 62 3.09 0.50 12.16
C SER A 62 3.89 -0.32 13.19
N ALA A 63 5.16 -0.60 12.90
CA ALA A 63 6.05 -1.31 13.82
C ALA A 63 6.38 -0.50 15.09
N TYR A 64 6.43 0.82 15.01
CA TYR A 64 6.60 1.70 16.18
C TYR A 64 5.40 1.62 17.13
N ILE A 65 4.17 1.57 16.59
CA ILE A 65 2.94 1.53 17.40
C ILE A 65 2.71 0.14 17.99
N PHE A 66 2.90 -0.92 17.21
CA PHE A 66 2.52 -2.29 17.56
C PHE A 66 3.70 -3.19 17.95
N GLY A 67 4.92 -2.65 17.94
CA GLY A 67 6.16 -3.43 18.10
C GLY A 67 6.63 -4.05 16.78
N LEU A 68 7.92 -4.40 16.73
CA LEU A 68 8.51 -5.05 15.54
C LEU A 68 8.14 -6.54 15.52
N HIS A 69 7.05 -6.83 14.84
CA HIS A 69 6.54 -8.17 14.59
C HIS A 69 6.28 -8.37 13.09
N GLY A 70 6.28 -9.59 12.58
CA GLY A 70 5.96 -9.85 11.18
C GLY A 70 4.62 -9.23 10.76
N TRP A 71 3.59 -9.47 11.55
CA TRP A 71 2.25 -8.95 11.27
C TRP A 71 2.15 -7.42 11.31
N SER A 72 2.89 -6.74 12.19
CA SER A 72 2.81 -5.28 12.29
C SER A 72 3.41 -4.58 11.05
N VAL A 73 4.44 -5.19 10.45
CA VAL A 73 5.06 -4.69 9.20
C VAL A 73 4.18 -5.00 7.99
N ILE A 74 3.43 -6.10 8.00
CA ILE A 74 2.54 -6.53 6.93
C ILE A 74 1.19 -5.78 6.98
N LEU A 75 0.73 -5.38 8.15
CA LEU A 75 -0.58 -4.77 8.36
C LEU A 75 -0.92 -3.62 7.39
N PRO A 76 -0.02 -2.65 7.10
CA PRO A 76 -0.30 -1.60 6.12
C PRO A 76 -0.59 -2.15 4.72
N GLN A 77 0.09 -3.22 4.29
CA GLN A 77 -0.10 -3.84 2.99
C GLN A 77 -1.46 -4.54 2.91
N ALA A 78 -1.84 -5.27 3.96
CA ALA A 78 -3.15 -5.91 4.09
C ALA A 78 -4.29 -4.89 4.02
N LEU A 79 -4.15 -3.76 4.73
CA LEU A 79 -5.13 -2.66 4.70
C LEU A 79 -5.19 -1.98 3.33
N ALA A 80 -4.05 -1.78 2.66
CA ALA A 80 -3.98 -1.24 1.31
C ALA A 80 -4.74 -2.13 0.31
N GLN A 81 -4.59 -3.46 0.41
CA GLN A 81 -5.35 -4.40 -0.44
C GLN A 81 -6.86 -4.29 -0.20
N VAL A 82 -7.30 -4.22 1.06
CA VAL A 82 -8.73 -4.03 1.38
C VAL A 82 -9.25 -2.69 0.82
N GLY A 83 -8.45 -1.62 0.93
CA GLY A 83 -8.73 -0.32 0.34
C GLY A 83 -8.81 -0.37 -1.18
N SER A 84 -7.92 -1.13 -1.83
CA SER A 84 -7.91 -1.34 -3.29
C SER A 84 -9.21 -1.96 -3.79
N VAL A 85 -9.73 -2.95 -3.09
CA VAL A 85 -11.04 -3.57 -3.41
C VAL A 85 -12.19 -2.55 -3.34
N LEU A 86 -12.17 -1.65 -2.35
CA LEU A 86 -13.14 -0.56 -2.25
C LEU A 86 -13.00 0.41 -3.43
N LEU A 87 -11.77 0.82 -3.77
CA LEU A 87 -11.50 1.76 -4.85
C LEU A 87 -11.93 1.19 -6.21
N VAL A 88 -11.67 -0.09 -6.47
CA VAL A 88 -12.17 -0.77 -7.69
C VAL A 88 -13.71 -0.71 -7.75
N TYR A 89 -14.40 -0.99 -6.65
CA TYR A 89 -15.86 -0.85 -6.60
C TYR A 89 -16.32 0.57 -6.94
N LEU A 90 -15.68 1.58 -6.33
CA LEU A 90 -16.01 2.99 -6.52
C LEU A 90 -15.69 3.51 -7.93
N LEU A 91 -14.67 2.96 -8.58
CA LEU A 91 -14.29 3.29 -9.96
C LEU A 91 -15.25 2.69 -10.99
N VAL A 92 -15.63 1.43 -10.82
CA VAL A 92 -16.46 0.72 -11.80
C VAL A 92 -17.94 1.10 -11.71
N LYS A 93 -18.45 1.31 -10.48
CA LYS A 93 -19.87 1.55 -10.22
C LYS A 93 -20.51 2.66 -11.08
N PRO A 94 -19.88 3.82 -11.23
CA PRO A 94 -20.51 4.94 -11.92
C PRO A 94 -20.69 4.75 -13.43
N SER A 95 -19.83 3.93 -14.06
CA SER A 95 -19.83 3.71 -15.51
C SER A 95 -20.52 2.41 -15.91
N PHE A 96 -20.44 1.37 -15.07
CA PHE A 96 -20.89 0.02 -15.40
C PHE A 96 -21.99 -0.51 -14.47
N GLY A 97 -22.41 0.30 -13.50
CA GLY A 97 -23.45 -0.08 -12.56
C GLY A 97 -22.99 -0.95 -11.40
N THR A 98 -23.92 -1.22 -10.48
CA THR A 98 -23.62 -1.87 -9.18
C THR A 98 -23.21 -3.33 -9.33
N MET A 99 -23.79 -4.06 -10.29
CA MET A 99 -23.48 -5.49 -10.48
C MET A 99 -22.06 -5.68 -10.98
N ALA A 100 -21.67 -4.95 -12.04
CA ALA A 100 -20.31 -4.97 -12.57
C ALA A 100 -19.28 -4.56 -11.50
N ALA A 101 -19.59 -3.53 -10.71
CA ALA A 101 -18.72 -3.07 -9.63
C ALA A 101 -18.52 -4.14 -8.53
N ARG A 102 -19.58 -4.88 -8.17
CA ARG A 102 -19.49 -5.99 -7.21
C ARG A 102 -18.64 -7.13 -7.75
N LEU A 103 -18.81 -7.49 -9.03
CA LEU A 103 -18.02 -8.55 -9.67
C LEU A 103 -16.54 -8.16 -9.77
N ALA A 104 -16.23 -6.92 -10.18
CA ALA A 104 -14.85 -6.42 -10.23
C ALA A 104 -14.19 -6.41 -8.85
N ALA A 105 -14.90 -5.91 -7.84
CA ALA A 105 -14.42 -5.91 -6.46
C ALA A 105 -14.24 -7.34 -5.90
N PHE A 106 -15.12 -8.27 -6.26
CA PHE A 106 -15.00 -9.68 -5.88
C PHE A 106 -13.78 -10.32 -6.54
N ALA A 107 -13.60 -10.13 -7.85
CA ALA A 107 -12.44 -10.63 -8.58
C ALA A 107 -11.12 -10.10 -7.94
N MET A 108 -11.02 -8.79 -7.69
CA MET A 108 -9.85 -8.20 -7.01
C MET A 108 -9.63 -8.79 -5.62
N ALA A 109 -10.70 -9.01 -4.84
CA ALA A 109 -10.62 -9.54 -3.48
C ALA A 109 -10.17 -11.01 -3.43
N THR A 110 -10.48 -11.80 -4.47
CA THR A 110 -10.20 -13.24 -4.54
C THR A 110 -9.03 -13.60 -5.45
N THR A 111 -8.38 -12.62 -6.08
CA THR A 111 -7.19 -12.83 -6.90
C THR A 111 -6.05 -13.38 -6.03
N PRO A 112 -5.58 -14.63 -6.22
CA PRO A 112 -4.67 -15.27 -5.28
C PRO A 112 -3.35 -14.52 -5.12
N ILE A 113 -2.78 -14.01 -6.21
CA ILE A 113 -1.52 -13.27 -6.16
C ILE A 113 -1.67 -11.94 -5.41
N ALA A 114 -2.81 -11.26 -5.53
CA ALA A 114 -3.07 -10.02 -4.81
C ALA A 114 -3.14 -10.26 -3.29
N VAL A 115 -3.79 -11.35 -2.85
CA VAL A 115 -3.84 -11.75 -1.45
C VAL A 115 -2.46 -12.20 -0.96
N ALA A 116 -1.73 -13.00 -1.75
CA ALA A 116 -0.41 -13.47 -1.36
C ALA A 116 0.59 -12.31 -1.16
N VAL A 117 0.62 -11.35 -2.10
CA VAL A 117 1.53 -10.20 -2.03
C VAL A 117 1.18 -9.25 -0.88
N SER A 118 -0.12 -9.02 -0.62
CA SER A 118 -0.56 -8.14 0.48
C SER A 118 -0.33 -8.73 1.87
N ARG A 119 -0.10 -10.04 1.97
CA ARG A 119 0.34 -10.73 3.21
C ARG A 119 1.87 -10.81 3.32
N THR A 120 2.56 -9.95 2.61
CA THR A 120 4.01 -9.76 2.72
C THR A 120 4.32 -8.30 3.01
N ASN A 121 5.54 -8.00 3.42
CA ASN A 121 6.01 -6.63 3.56
C ASN A 121 6.62 -6.06 2.26
N ASN A 122 6.29 -6.65 1.10
CA ASN A 122 6.58 -6.07 -0.20
C ASN A 122 5.74 -4.81 -0.45
N ILE A 123 6.26 -3.92 -1.27
CA ILE A 123 5.68 -2.59 -1.48
C ILE A 123 4.51 -2.55 -2.48
N ASP A 124 4.26 -3.65 -3.21
CA ASP A 124 3.35 -3.69 -4.36
C ASP A 124 1.88 -3.40 -4.01
N ALA A 125 1.39 -3.93 -2.88
CA ALA A 125 0.00 -3.71 -2.48
C ALA A 125 -0.29 -2.23 -2.18
N MET A 126 0.68 -1.52 -1.58
CA MET A 126 0.57 -0.08 -1.33
C MET A 126 0.57 0.70 -2.64
N LEU A 127 1.48 0.39 -3.57
CA LEU A 127 1.54 1.02 -4.88
C LEU A 127 0.21 0.89 -5.64
N VAL A 128 -0.37 -0.32 -5.70
CA VAL A 128 -1.67 -0.56 -6.34
C VAL A 128 -2.76 0.29 -5.70
N PHE A 129 -2.81 0.35 -4.37
CA PHE A 129 -3.76 1.18 -3.64
C PHE A 129 -3.61 2.67 -3.99
N THR A 130 -2.39 3.18 -3.97
CA THR A 130 -2.09 4.60 -4.23
C THR A 130 -2.43 4.98 -5.68
N LEU A 131 -2.13 4.12 -6.67
CA LEU A 131 -2.50 4.36 -8.07
C LEU A 131 -4.02 4.29 -8.30
N LEU A 132 -4.72 3.36 -7.65
CA LEU A 132 -6.19 3.32 -7.69
C LEU A 132 -6.80 4.55 -7.03
N LEU A 133 -6.23 5.05 -5.94
CA LEU A 133 -6.65 6.27 -5.28
C LEU A 133 -6.46 7.49 -6.20
N ALA A 134 -5.31 7.61 -6.84
CA ALA A 134 -5.05 8.67 -7.82
C ALA A 134 -6.07 8.64 -8.97
N THR A 135 -6.32 7.46 -9.53
CA THR A 135 -7.30 7.25 -10.60
C THR A 135 -8.71 7.64 -10.15
N TRP A 136 -9.11 7.24 -8.95
CA TRP A 136 -10.41 7.59 -8.38
C TRP A 136 -10.56 9.10 -8.16
N LEU A 137 -9.53 9.77 -7.62
CA LEU A 137 -9.52 11.22 -7.45
C LEU A 137 -9.64 11.95 -8.80
N LEU A 138 -8.89 11.49 -9.81
CA LEU A 138 -8.91 12.05 -11.15
C LEU A 138 -10.31 11.98 -11.78
N PHE A 139 -10.90 10.78 -11.83
CA PHE A 139 -12.24 10.61 -12.41
C PHE A 139 -13.32 11.37 -11.62
N ARG A 140 -13.20 11.42 -10.30
CA ARG A 140 -14.11 12.19 -9.46
C ARG A 140 -13.94 13.70 -9.68
N GLY A 141 -12.71 14.16 -9.87
CA GLY A 141 -12.38 15.56 -10.18
C GLY A 141 -12.97 16.00 -11.52
N ILE A 142 -12.78 15.19 -12.57
CA ILE A 142 -13.32 15.43 -13.90
C ILE A 142 -14.86 15.46 -13.85
N ARG A 143 -15.49 14.45 -13.24
CA ARG A 143 -16.97 14.35 -13.19
C ARG A 143 -17.61 15.51 -12.44
N ASN A 144 -16.96 16.00 -11.39
CA ASN A 144 -17.51 17.08 -10.56
C ASN A 144 -16.95 18.46 -10.93
N SER A 145 -16.17 18.58 -12.00
CA SER A 145 -15.47 19.81 -12.42
C SER A 145 -14.67 20.46 -11.28
N LYS A 146 -14.01 19.62 -10.44
CA LYS A 146 -13.23 20.07 -9.28
C LYS A 146 -11.73 19.94 -9.54
N THR A 147 -11.09 21.05 -9.97
CA THR A 147 -9.65 21.15 -10.24
C THR A 147 -8.80 20.69 -9.04
N GLY A 148 -9.22 21.00 -7.81
CA GLY A 148 -8.49 20.57 -6.61
C GLY A 148 -8.36 19.04 -6.48
N LEU A 149 -9.37 18.25 -6.90
CA LEU A 149 -9.28 16.79 -6.91
C LEU A 149 -8.33 16.28 -8.01
N ILE A 150 -8.28 16.98 -9.15
CA ILE A 150 -7.35 16.66 -10.24
C ILE A 150 -5.92 16.91 -9.78
N LEU A 151 -5.64 18.05 -9.15
CA LEU A 151 -4.32 18.35 -8.59
C LEU A 151 -3.93 17.34 -7.51
N ALA A 152 -4.87 16.96 -6.64
CA ALA A 152 -4.64 15.94 -5.63
C ALA A 152 -4.30 14.57 -6.27
N ALA A 153 -4.93 14.20 -7.39
CA ALA A 153 -4.60 12.97 -8.12
C ALA A 153 -3.14 12.97 -8.57
N PHE A 154 -2.65 14.05 -9.17
CA PHE A 154 -1.25 14.17 -9.57
C PHE A 154 -0.27 14.15 -8.37
N ALA A 155 -0.64 14.80 -7.26
CA ALA A 155 0.15 14.72 -6.03
C ALA A 155 0.26 13.27 -5.52
N VAL A 156 -0.84 12.50 -5.56
CA VAL A 156 -0.86 11.08 -5.18
C VAL A 156 -0.02 10.23 -6.13
N VAL A 157 0.02 10.53 -7.45
CA VAL A 157 0.97 9.88 -8.38
C VAL A 157 2.42 10.17 -7.99
N GLY A 158 2.73 11.39 -7.55
CA GLY A 158 4.06 11.74 -7.01
C GLY A 158 4.42 10.92 -5.76
N ILE A 159 3.45 10.63 -4.88
CA ILE A 159 3.63 9.72 -3.75
C ILE A 159 3.91 8.30 -4.25
N ALA A 160 3.13 7.79 -5.21
CA ALA A 160 3.32 6.48 -5.81
C ALA A 160 4.72 6.32 -6.45
N PHE A 161 5.24 7.38 -7.07
CA PHE A 161 6.63 7.40 -7.56
C PHE A 161 7.64 7.19 -6.42
N ASN A 162 7.38 7.80 -5.25
CA ASN A 162 8.19 7.59 -4.05
C ASN A 162 7.88 6.27 -3.30
N GLU A 163 7.02 5.42 -3.84
CA GLU A 163 6.83 4.04 -3.39
C GLU A 163 7.64 3.05 -4.24
N LYS A 164 7.62 3.20 -5.56
CA LYS A 164 8.28 2.25 -6.49
C LYS A 164 8.81 2.87 -7.78
N MET A 165 9.33 4.09 -7.74
CA MET A 165 9.99 4.77 -8.86
C MET A 165 9.14 4.77 -10.16
N LEU A 166 9.75 4.37 -11.30
CA LEU A 166 9.12 4.43 -12.62
C LEU A 166 7.88 3.55 -12.78
N GLN A 167 7.68 2.55 -11.95
CA GLN A 167 6.46 1.72 -12.01
C GLN A 167 5.17 2.48 -11.69
N ALA A 168 5.26 3.65 -11.06
CA ALA A 168 4.13 4.53 -10.86
C ALA A 168 3.60 5.19 -12.14
N TYR A 169 4.34 5.15 -13.23
CA TYR A 169 3.97 5.76 -14.52
C TYR A 169 3.46 4.73 -15.57
N MET A 170 3.42 3.44 -15.23
CA MET A 170 2.83 2.40 -16.06
C MET A 170 1.35 2.22 -15.77
#